data_b0223c57695d1a30bcba7ce2fe578be3
#
_entry.id   b0223c57695d1a30bcba7ce2fe578be3
#
_cell.length_a   1.000
_cell.length_b   1.000
_cell.length_c   1.000
_cell.angle_alpha   90.00
_cell.angle_beta   90.00
_cell.angle_gamma   90.00
#
_symmetry.space_group_name_H-M   'P 1'
#
loop_
_entity.id
_entity.type
_entity.pdbx_description
1 polymer ?
#
loop_
_entity_poly.entity_id
_entity_poly.type
_entity_poly.pdbx_seq_one_letter_code
_entity_poly.pdbx_strand_id
1 'polypeptide(L)'
;LLPGKQILIYPAVNSCYTEKSPYKSVKTNGTGYLLTSVKMEDYVILYQRTEEDRKNPYFAPVLAENLQGLPDTLVLTAQYDPLRDEGEDYAKKLKRAGNLVEHHRIKGALHGYFALGIEHLYVQESFQYMNAFLRKEKQQKNADEELENIAAAKKQLTHGKA
;
A
#
# COMPACT_ATOMS: atom_id res chain seq x y z
N LEU A 1 -9.80 0.63 16.70
CA LEU A 1 -9.89 -0.61 15.92
C LEU A 1 -9.15 -0.40 14.60
N LEU A 2 -8.11 -1.19 14.31
CA LEU A 2 -7.43 -1.15 13.01
C LEU A 2 -8.15 -2.08 12.02
N PRO A 3 -8.20 -1.74 10.72
CA PRO A 3 -8.68 -2.67 9.70
C PRO A 3 -7.73 -3.88 9.59
N GLY A 4 -8.24 -5.04 9.14
CA GLY A 4 -7.40 -6.23 8.92
C GLY A 4 -6.46 -6.07 7.72
N LYS A 5 -6.90 -5.35 6.69
CA LYS A 5 -6.15 -5.11 5.45
C LYS A 5 -6.29 -3.66 4.98
N GLN A 6 -5.26 -3.18 4.29
CA GLN A 6 -5.30 -1.91 3.56
C GLN A 6 -4.76 -2.05 2.14
N ILE A 7 -5.32 -1.29 1.22
CA ILE A 7 -4.86 -1.21 -0.17
C ILE A 7 -4.55 0.26 -0.47
N LEU A 8 -3.31 0.53 -0.81
CA LEU A 8 -2.80 1.86 -1.13
C LEU A 8 -2.55 1.94 -2.65
N ILE A 9 -3.30 2.79 -3.33
CA ILE A 9 -3.21 2.95 -4.78
C ILE A 9 -2.54 4.28 -5.08
N TYR A 10 -1.35 4.25 -5.68
CA TYR A 10 -0.46 5.40 -5.95
C TYR A 10 -0.48 6.42 -4.80
N PRO A 11 -0.15 6.01 -3.56
CA PRO A 11 -0.35 6.82 -2.38
C PRO A 11 0.63 8.00 -2.32
N ALA A 12 0.14 9.16 -1.87
CA ALA A 12 0.97 10.26 -1.39
C ALA A 12 1.28 10.01 0.10
N VAL A 13 2.53 9.76 0.43
CA VAL A 13 2.99 9.43 1.79
C VAL A 13 4.14 10.31 2.28
N ASN A 14 4.54 11.28 1.46
CA ASN A 14 5.59 12.26 1.74
C ASN A 14 5.02 13.69 1.79
N SER A 15 5.83 14.64 2.21
CA SER A 15 5.45 16.06 2.36
C SER A 15 6.31 17.03 1.54
N CYS A 16 7.25 16.54 0.73
CA CYS A 16 8.16 17.40 -0.04
C CYS A 16 8.25 16.92 -1.49
N TYR A 17 7.84 17.79 -2.41
CA TYR A 17 7.85 17.53 -3.86
C TYR A 17 8.67 18.55 -4.65
N THR A 18 9.56 19.26 -3.97
CA THR A 18 10.53 20.20 -4.55
C THR A 18 11.83 19.48 -4.94
N GLU A 19 12.80 20.23 -5.46
CA GLU A 19 14.17 19.74 -5.72
C GLU A 19 14.86 19.14 -4.48
N LYS A 20 14.36 19.44 -3.27
CA LYS A 20 14.86 18.88 -2.00
C LYS A 20 14.31 17.49 -1.69
N SER A 21 13.35 17.00 -2.47
CA SER A 21 12.79 15.66 -2.27
C SER A 21 13.87 14.59 -2.38
N PRO A 22 13.90 13.60 -1.46
CA PRO A 22 14.82 12.48 -1.54
C PRO A 22 14.48 11.49 -2.65
N TYR A 23 13.28 11.59 -3.23
CA TYR A 23 12.75 10.64 -4.20
C TYR A 23 13.04 11.05 -5.63
N LYS A 24 13.70 10.16 -6.38
CA LYS A 24 14.09 10.41 -7.76
C LYS A 24 12.88 10.60 -8.68
N SER A 25 11.78 9.88 -8.42
CA SER A 25 10.55 9.98 -9.23
C SER A 25 9.95 11.39 -9.22
N VAL A 26 10.09 12.14 -8.14
CA VAL A 26 9.68 13.56 -8.08
C VAL A 26 10.37 14.40 -9.17
N LYS A 27 11.64 14.11 -9.43
CA LYS A 27 12.41 14.82 -10.47
C LYS A 27 12.17 14.25 -11.86
N THR A 28 12.19 12.91 -12.01
CA THR A 28 12.10 12.26 -13.33
C THR A 28 10.68 12.23 -13.91
N ASN A 29 9.66 12.20 -13.04
CA ASN A 29 8.25 12.09 -13.44
C ASN A 29 7.42 13.31 -12.97
N GLY A 30 8.07 14.31 -12.37
CA GLY A 30 7.39 15.50 -11.85
C GLY A 30 7.04 16.55 -12.90
N THR A 31 7.42 16.34 -14.18
CA THR A 31 7.09 17.22 -15.30
C THR A 31 6.71 16.37 -16.51
N GLY A 32 5.89 16.95 -17.41
CA GLY A 32 5.50 16.28 -18.66
C GLY A 32 4.46 15.16 -18.53
N TYR A 33 3.98 14.87 -17.31
CA TYR A 33 2.93 13.89 -17.04
C TYR A 33 1.69 14.54 -16.40
N LEU A 34 0.64 13.76 -16.19
CA LEU A 34 -0.66 14.24 -15.68
C LEU A 34 -0.54 14.88 -14.30
N LEU A 35 0.13 14.23 -13.37
CA LEU A 35 0.50 14.78 -12.06
C LEU A 35 1.93 15.32 -12.13
N THR A 36 2.12 16.54 -11.64
CA THR A 36 3.44 17.18 -11.60
C THR A 36 3.88 17.45 -10.17
N SER A 37 5.18 17.57 -9.95
CA SER A 37 5.75 17.93 -8.65
C SER A 37 5.26 19.29 -8.14
N VAL A 38 5.04 20.25 -9.06
CA VAL A 38 4.46 21.56 -8.73
C VAL A 38 3.04 21.41 -8.19
N LYS A 39 2.16 20.64 -8.87
CA LYS A 39 0.81 20.39 -8.39
C LYS A 39 0.82 19.68 -7.03
N MET A 40 1.74 18.74 -6.81
CA MET A 40 1.86 18.07 -5.51
C MET A 40 2.27 19.04 -4.41
N GLU A 41 3.19 19.96 -4.68
CA GLU A 41 3.58 20.99 -3.71
C GLU A 41 2.42 21.93 -3.40
N ASP A 42 1.63 22.32 -4.41
CA ASP A 42 0.41 23.10 -4.23
C ASP A 42 -0.62 22.38 -3.33
N TYR A 43 -0.81 21.05 -3.54
CA TYR A 43 -1.70 20.26 -2.68
C TYR A 43 -1.19 20.17 -1.25
N VAL A 44 0.11 20.04 -1.03
CA VAL A 44 0.71 20.07 0.32
C VAL A 44 0.47 21.40 0.99
N ILE A 45 0.66 22.53 0.28
CA ILE A 45 0.41 23.88 0.78
C ILE A 45 -1.08 24.06 1.17
N LEU A 46 -2.00 23.55 0.35
CA LEU A 46 -3.44 23.62 0.64
C LEU A 46 -3.87 22.74 1.82
N TYR A 47 -3.21 21.61 2.02
CA TYR A 47 -3.56 20.64 3.06
C TYR A 47 -2.94 20.97 4.42
N GLN A 48 -1.74 21.55 4.46
CA GLN A 48 -1.06 21.93 5.69
C GLN A 48 -1.74 23.15 6.34
N ARG A 49 -1.72 23.23 7.67
CA ARG A 49 -2.05 24.45 8.42
C ARG A 49 -0.80 25.30 8.67
N THR A 50 0.31 24.62 8.94
CA THR A 50 1.62 25.21 9.20
C THR A 50 2.72 24.37 8.54
N GLU A 51 3.90 24.94 8.34
CA GLU A 51 5.08 24.21 7.83
C GLU A 51 5.50 23.03 8.73
N GLU A 52 5.20 23.07 10.03
CA GLU A 52 5.51 21.99 10.97
C GLU A 52 4.69 20.73 10.69
N ASP A 53 3.50 20.85 10.10
CA ASP A 53 2.66 19.69 9.73
C ASP A 53 3.41 18.74 8.79
N ARG A 54 4.31 19.26 7.94
CA ARG A 54 5.12 18.49 7.02
C ARG A 54 6.04 17.47 7.70
N LYS A 55 6.32 17.64 8.99
CA LYS A 55 7.13 16.72 9.81
C LYS A 55 6.27 15.70 10.56
N ASN A 56 4.95 15.87 10.53
CA ASN A 56 4.03 15.02 11.25
C ASN A 56 3.80 13.70 10.47
N PRO A 57 3.98 12.51 11.09
CA PRO A 57 3.74 11.23 10.42
C PRO A 57 2.28 10.97 10.05
N TYR A 58 1.31 11.68 10.62
CA TYR A 58 -0.08 11.65 10.16
C TYR A 58 -0.29 12.46 8.86
N PHE A 59 0.60 13.39 8.57
CA PHE A 59 0.63 14.14 7.32
C PHE A 59 1.49 13.43 6.27
N ALA A 60 2.66 12.95 6.67
CA ALA A 60 3.63 12.27 5.83
C ALA A 60 4.00 10.89 6.43
N PRO A 61 3.19 9.85 6.18
CA PRO A 61 3.37 8.52 6.79
C PRO A 61 4.75 7.89 6.59
N VAL A 62 5.48 8.25 5.54
CA VAL A 62 6.85 7.78 5.31
C VAL A 62 7.83 8.22 6.40
N LEU A 63 7.49 9.25 7.19
CA LEU A 63 8.30 9.78 8.30
C LEU A 63 8.06 9.07 9.64
N ALA A 64 7.08 8.15 9.70
CA ALA A 64 6.79 7.43 10.93
C ALA A 64 7.98 6.58 11.39
N GLU A 65 8.35 6.72 12.65
CA GLU A 65 9.44 5.96 13.29
C GLU A 65 9.03 4.53 13.61
N ASN A 66 7.76 4.32 13.99
CA ASN A 66 7.20 3.01 14.29
C ASN A 66 6.04 2.69 13.35
N LEU A 67 6.21 1.63 12.56
CA LEU A 67 5.24 1.09 11.62
C LEU A 67 4.83 -0.35 11.97
N GLN A 68 5.16 -0.84 13.19
CA GLN A 68 4.82 -2.20 13.62
C GLN A 68 3.31 -2.37 13.86
N GLY A 69 2.80 -3.57 13.62
CA GLY A 69 1.41 -3.94 13.92
C GLY A 69 0.37 -3.22 13.05
N LEU A 70 0.79 -2.70 11.90
CA LEU A 70 -0.13 -2.13 10.91
C LEU A 70 -0.79 -3.25 10.08
N PRO A 71 -1.94 -2.96 9.45
CA PRO A 71 -2.66 -3.94 8.65
C PRO A 71 -1.81 -4.57 7.54
N ASP A 72 -2.16 -5.80 7.15
CA ASP A 72 -1.65 -6.36 5.90
C ASP A 72 -1.87 -5.37 4.76
N THR A 73 -0.83 -5.10 3.99
CA THR A 73 -0.83 -3.98 3.06
C THR A 73 -0.52 -4.40 1.63
N LEU A 74 -1.39 -4.02 0.71
CA LEU A 74 -1.07 -4.00 -0.72
C LEU A 74 -0.78 -2.56 -1.16
N VAL A 75 0.38 -2.33 -1.78
CA VAL A 75 0.76 -1.04 -2.38
C VAL A 75 0.84 -1.20 -3.89
N LEU A 76 0.06 -0.40 -4.62
CA LEU A 76 0.12 -0.29 -6.07
C LEU A 76 0.72 1.06 -6.45
N THR A 77 1.80 1.07 -7.23
CA THR A 77 2.43 2.31 -7.72
C THR A 77 2.35 2.39 -9.24
N ALA A 78 2.27 3.60 -9.80
CA ALA A 78 2.30 3.80 -11.24
C ALA A 78 3.73 4.09 -11.72
N GLN A 79 4.10 3.59 -12.90
CA GLN A 79 5.48 3.72 -13.38
C GLN A 79 5.89 5.19 -13.62
N TYR A 80 5.02 5.96 -14.26
CA TYR A 80 5.27 7.35 -14.62
C TYR A 80 4.51 8.32 -13.68
N ASP A 81 4.85 8.22 -12.38
CA ASP A 81 4.22 8.95 -11.29
C ASP A 81 5.31 9.59 -10.42
N PRO A 82 5.23 10.88 -10.08
CA PRO A 82 6.13 11.49 -9.12
C PRO A 82 6.08 10.82 -7.75
N LEU A 83 4.95 10.20 -7.36
CA LEU A 83 4.75 9.52 -6.07
C LEU A 83 5.27 8.08 -6.06
N ARG A 84 5.79 7.56 -7.16
CA ARG A 84 6.22 6.16 -7.28
C ARG A 84 7.21 5.76 -6.21
N ASP A 85 8.31 6.49 -6.09
CA ASP A 85 9.43 6.07 -5.23
C ASP A 85 9.08 6.17 -3.74
N GLU A 86 8.27 7.16 -3.33
CA GLU A 86 7.83 7.28 -1.94
C GLU A 86 6.86 6.16 -1.55
N GLY A 87 5.93 5.78 -2.45
CA GLY A 87 5.04 4.64 -2.24
C GLY A 87 5.81 3.32 -2.11
N GLU A 88 6.84 3.12 -2.93
CA GLU A 88 7.72 1.95 -2.86
C GLU A 88 8.61 1.94 -1.60
N ASP A 89 9.11 3.10 -1.17
CA ASP A 89 9.88 3.21 0.07
C ASP A 89 8.98 2.95 1.28
N TYR A 90 7.78 3.47 1.29
CA TYR A 90 6.81 3.20 2.36
C TYR A 90 6.46 1.72 2.46
N ALA A 91 6.24 1.04 1.33
CA ALA A 91 6.04 -0.41 1.30
C ALA A 91 7.25 -1.17 1.91
N LYS A 92 8.48 -0.75 1.57
CA LYS A 92 9.69 -1.34 2.15
C LYS A 92 9.81 -1.08 3.65
N LYS A 93 9.47 0.12 4.13
CA LYS A 93 9.48 0.46 5.56
C LYS A 93 8.45 -0.36 6.34
N LEU A 94 7.23 -0.49 5.83
CA LEU A 94 6.19 -1.36 6.40
C LEU A 94 6.68 -2.81 6.52
N LYS A 95 7.29 -3.34 5.47
CA LYS A 95 7.83 -4.71 5.46
C LYS A 95 8.97 -4.90 6.46
N ARG A 96 9.90 -3.93 6.56
CA ARG A 96 10.99 -3.95 7.55
C ARG A 96 10.50 -3.89 8.99
N ALA A 97 9.34 -3.24 9.21
CA ALA A 97 8.68 -3.20 10.51
C ALA A 97 7.93 -4.50 10.87
N GLY A 98 7.99 -5.53 10.02
CA GLY A 98 7.42 -6.86 10.29
C GLY A 98 5.98 -7.04 9.81
N ASN A 99 5.40 -6.09 9.07
CA ASN A 99 4.06 -6.24 8.52
C ASN A 99 4.07 -7.11 7.24
N LEU A 100 2.95 -7.74 6.92
CA LEU A 100 2.74 -8.42 5.65
C LEU A 100 2.48 -7.37 4.55
N VAL A 101 3.37 -7.30 3.56
CA VAL A 101 3.29 -6.28 2.50
C VAL A 101 3.51 -6.90 1.13
N GLU A 102 2.58 -6.63 0.22
CA GLU A 102 2.72 -6.84 -1.21
C GLU A 102 2.86 -5.48 -1.91
N HIS A 103 3.75 -5.41 -2.89
CA HIS A 103 3.94 -4.21 -3.70
C HIS A 103 4.03 -4.59 -5.17
N HIS A 104 3.25 -3.88 -6.00
CA HIS A 104 3.30 -4.01 -7.47
C HIS A 104 3.37 -2.63 -8.12
N ARG A 105 4.30 -2.50 -9.08
CA ARG A 105 4.38 -1.34 -9.95
C ARG A 105 3.63 -1.64 -11.25
N ILE A 106 2.59 -0.86 -11.53
CA ILE A 106 1.84 -0.96 -12.79
C ILE A 106 2.66 -0.30 -13.89
N LYS A 107 3.22 -1.14 -14.77
CA LYS A 107 4.11 -0.70 -15.86
C LYS A 107 3.32 0.09 -16.90
N GLY A 108 3.89 1.18 -17.38
CA GLY A 108 3.25 2.06 -18.36
C GLY A 108 2.21 3.03 -17.76
N ALA A 109 1.75 2.82 -16.53
CA ALA A 109 0.70 3.63 -15.94
C ALA A 109 1.20 5.01 -15.50
N LEU A 110 0.29 5.99 -15.59
CA LEU A 110 0.40 7.33 -15.02
C LEU A 110 -0.32 7.39 -13.66
N HIS A 111 -0.01 8.42 -12.87
CA HIS A 111 -0.83 8.73 -11.70
C HIS A 111 -2.30 8.91 -12.09
N GLY A 112 -3.23 8.40 -11.27
CA GLY A 112 -4.66 8.54 -11.53
C GLY A 112 -5.24 7.58 -12.58
N TYR A 113 -4.50 6.55 -13.00
CA TYR A 113 -4.95 5.61 -14.05
C TYR A 113 -6.28 4.89 -13.73
N PHE A 114 -6.71 4.84 -12.48
CA PHE A 114 -8.03 4.29 -12.12
C PHE A 114 -9.20 5.09 -12.74
N ALA A 115 -8.99 6.38 -13.04
CA ALA A 115 -9.98 7.20 -13.74
C ALA A 115 -10.23 6.77 -15.20
N LEU A 116 -9.38 5.89 -15.76
CA LEU A 116 -9.56 5.33 -17.11
C LEU A 116 -10.71 4.32 -17.20
N GLY A 117 -11.25 3.88 -16.04
CA GLY A 117 -12.37 2.96 -15.97
C GLY A 117 -11.96 1.48 -15.97
N ILE A 118 -12.92 0.63 -15.60
CA ILE A 118 -12.72 -0.80 -15.31
C ILE A 118 -12.26 -1.61 -16.53
N GLU A 119 -12.56 -1.16 -17.74
CA GLU A 119 -12.16 -1.84 -18.97
C GLU A 119 -10.71 -1.61 -19.35
N HIS A 120 -10.02 -0.65 -18.71
CA HIS A 120 -8.63 -0.34 -19.03
C HIS A 120 -7.67 -1.36 -18.43
N LEU A 121 -6.66 -1.78 -19.20
CA LEU A 121 -5.70 -2.83 -18.83
C LEU A 121 -5.03 -2.59 -17.48
N TYR A 122 -4.60 -1.37 -17.18
CA TYR A 122 -3.95 -1.04 -15.90
C TYR A 122 -4.88 -1.21 -14.69
N VAL A 123 -6.16 -0.88 -14.89
CA VAL A 123 -7.19 -1.04 -13.86
C VAL A 123 -7.49 -2.53 -13.67
N GLN A 124 -7.63 -3.29 -14.75
CA GLN A 124 -7.84 -4.75 -14.69
C GLN A 124 -6.66 -5.46 -14.01
N GLU A 125 -5.40 -5.12 -14.38
CA GLU A 125 -4.20 -5.64 -13.72
C GLU A 125 -4.22 -5.36 -12.21
N SER A 126 -4.58 -4.13 -11.82
CA SER A 126 -4.69 -3.74 -10.42
C SER A 126 -5.75 -4.54 -9.68
N PHE A 127 -6.93 -4.77 -10.29
CA PHE A 127 -7.97 -5.61 -9.69
C PHE A 127 -7.53 -7.07 -9.54
N GLN A 128 -6.69 -7.61 -10.42
CA GLN A 128 -6.13 -8.94 -10.24
C GLN A 128 -5.28 -9.02 -8.98
N TYR A 129 -4.37 -8.05 -8.74
CA TYR A 129 -3.57 -7.98 -7.50
C TYR A 129 -4.44 -7.78 -6.26
N MET A 130 -5.41 -6.87 -6.33
CA MET A 130 -6.33 -6.60 -5.20
C MET A 130 -7.15 -7.84 -4.85
N ASN A 131 -7.73 -8.53 -5.83
CA ASN A 131 -8.51 -9.74 -5.62
C ASN A 131 -7.65 -10.88 -5.05
N ALA A 132 -6.44 -11.08 -5.56
CA ALA A 132 -5.51 -12.07 -5.04
C ALA A 132 -5.15 -11.78 -3.57
N PHE A 133 -4.82 -10.53 -3.26
CA PHE A 133 -4.50 -10.08 -1.91
C PHE A 133 -5.66 -10.29 -0.92
N LEU A 134 -6.89 -9.96 -1.31
CA LEU A 134 -8.06 -10.12 -0.47
C LEU A 134 -8.43 -11.59 -0.23
N ARG A 135 -8.23 -12.46 -1.23
CA ARG A 135 -8.55 -13.90 -1.13
C ARG A 135 -7.61 -14.69 -0.22
N LYS A 136 -6.35 -14.26 -0.06
CA LYS A 136 -5.36 -14.94 0.79
C LYS A 136 -5.85 -15.16 2.23
N GLU A 137 -6.58 -14.21 2.78
CA GLU A 137 -7.14 -14.34 4.13
C GLU A 137 -8.20 -15.43 4.23
N LYS A 138 -9.09 -15.54 3.22
CA LYS A 138 -10.13 -16.58 3.19
C LYS A 138 -9.51 -17.98 3.09
N GLN A 139 -8.46 -18.13 2.29
CA GLN A 139 -7.78 -19.42 2.15
C GLN A 139 -7.07 -19.82 3.45
N GLN A 140 -6.43 -18.87 4.13
CA GLN A 140 -5.77 -19.15 5.40
C GLN A 140 -6.79 -19.52 6.49
N LYS A 141 -7.87 -18.75 6.66
CA LYS A 141 -8.93 -19.07 7.62
C LYS A 141 -9.55 -20.45 7.37
N ASN A 142 -9.85 -20.78 6.12
CA ASN A 142 -10.40 -22.08 5.78
C ASN A 142 -9.42 -23.23 6.11
N ALA A 143 -8.12 -23.04 5.84
CA ALA A 143 -7.10 -24.02 6.18
C ALA A 143 -6.93 -24.19 7.70
N ASP A 144 -6.97 -23.10 8.45
CA ASP A 144 -6.88 -23.12 9.92
C ASP A 144 -8.11 -23.81 10.54
N GLU A 145 -9.33 -23.52 10.07
CA GLU A 145 -10.57 -24.20 10.49
C GLU A 145 -10.53 -25.70 10.16
N GLU A 146 -10.01 -26.07 8.99
CA GLU A 146 -9.87 -27.48 8.61
C GLU A 146 -8.87 -28.21 9.53
N LEU A 147 -7.74 -27.59 9.86
CA LEU A 147 -6.75 -28.13 10.79
C LEU A 147 -7.32 -28.30 12.22
N GLU A 148 -8.10 -27.32 12.70
CA GLU A 148 -8.77 -27.41 14.00
C GLU A 148 -9.79 -28.56 14.02
N ASN A 149 -10.58 -28.72 12.96
CA ASN A 149 -11.54 -29.82 12.84
C ASN A 149 -10.86 -31.19 12.83
N ILE A 150 -9.73 -31.32 12.11
CA ILE A 150 -8.91 -32.56 12.10
C ILE A 150 -8.33 -32.84 13.48
N ALA A 151 -7.84 -31.82 14.20
CA ALA A 151 -7.31 -31.95 15.55
C ALA A 151 -8.38 -32.39 16.54
N ALA A 152 -9.60 -31.80 16.47
CA ALA A 152 -10.75 -32.17 17.29
C ALA A 152 -11.17 -33.64 17.04
N ALA A 153 -11.25 -34.07 15.78
CA ALA A 153 -11.59 -35.44 15.43
C ALA A 153 -10.56 -36.47 15.95
N LYS A 154 -9.25 -36.14 15.84
CA LYS A 154 -8.19 -36.99 16.42
C LYS A 154 -8.31 -37.13 17.92
N LYS A 155 -8.65 -36.04 18.63
CA LYS A 155 -8.82 -36.07 20.11
C LYS A 155 -10.00 -36.94 20.52
N GLN A 156 -11.09 -36.96 19.78
CA GLN A 156 -12.25 -37.84 20.06
C GLN A 156 -11.89 -39.33 19.86
N LEU A 157 -11.11 -39.66 18.82
CA LEU A 157 -10.67 -41.01 18.53
C LEU A 157 -9.72 -41.59 19.59
N THR A 158 -8.95 -40.74 20.28
CA THR A 158 -8.02 -41.13 21.34
C THR A 158 -8.71 -41.32 22.69
N HIS A 159 -9.84 -40.64 22.95
CA HIS A 159 -10.61 -40.77 24.21
C HIS A 159 -11.72 -41.81 24.15
N GLY A 160 -12.05 -42.35 22.99
CA GLY A 160 -13.08 -43.40 22.84
C GLY A 160 -12.56 -44.84 22.95
N LYS A 161 -11.32 -45.06 23.39
CA LYS A 161 -10.68 -46.37 23.57
C LYS A 161 -10.30 -46.64 25.04
N ALA A 162 -11.10 -46.18 26.00
CA ALA A 162 -10.96 -46.52 27.42
C ALA A 162 -12.16 -47.34 27.88
#